data_4c1ebab034cfc58db1b29bd7f142d762
#
_entry.id   4c1ebab034cfc58db1b29bd7f142d762
#
_cell.length_a   1.000
_cell.length_b   1.000
_cell.length_c   1.000
_cell.angle_alpha   90.00
_cell.angle_beta   90.00
_cell.angle_gamma   90.00
#
_symmetry.space_group_name_H-M   'P 1'
#
loop_
_entity.id
_entity.type
_entity.pdbx_description
1 polymer ?
#
loop_
_entity_poly.entity_id
_entity_poly.type
_entity_poly.pdbx_seq_one_letter_code
_entity_poly.pdbx_strand_id
1 'polypeptide(L)'
;KIKKDSIPEISKDKNWSIEVVLGPNDDWIDDKGHEIFFKSKWKLQAKSDRTGYRLDGPKLSFTSKATNKSLENGSEPSNIIDQGYPAGAINLAGQTPIILVNDGPSMGGFINPYTVPSSAFWKLGQAKPGDTFNFIEVSVEKAQLLRAEQSLICSEESLLTLVKKETNNNEKNKELSPIKIIDFDKNKLAEKE
;
A
#
# COMPACT_ATOMS: atom_id res chain seq x y z
N LYS A 1 4.11 14.50 -23.19
CA LYS A 1 5.21 13.59 -22.83
C LYS A 1 5.38 13.65 -21.32
N ILE A 2 5.53 12.50 -20.66
CA ILE A 2 5.75 12.45 -19.21
C ILE A 2 7.15 12.98 -18.89
N LYS A 3 7.27 13.82 -17.86
CA LYS A 3 8.54 14.29 -17.34
C LYS A 3 9.31 13.11 -16.73
N LYS A 4 10.59 12.97 -17.05
CA LYS A 4 11.41 11.86 -16.53
C LYS A 4 11.52 11.87 -15.00
N ASP A 5 11.61 13.05 -14.41
CA ASP A 5 11.79 13.26 -12.98
C ASP A 5 10.50 12.94 -12.16
N SER A 6 9.35 12.77 -12.86
CA SER A 6 8.08 12.36 -12.24
C SER A 6 7.88 10.84 -12.23
N ILE A 7 8.82 10.08 -12.80
CA ILE A 7 8.73 8.61 -12.81
C ILE A 7 9.41 8.11 -11.55
N PRO A 8 8.67 7.38 -10.66
CA PRO A 8 9.28 6.82 -9.46
C PRO A 8 10.35 5.79 -9.85
N GLU A 9 11.42 5.75 -9.06
CA GLU A 9 12.46 4.76 -9.24
C GLU A 9 11.92 3.37 -8.83
N ILE A 10 11.85 2.47 -9.79
CA ILE A 10 11.44 1.09 -9.56
C ILE A 10 12.66 0.30 -9.12
N SER A 11 12.58 -0.36 -7.96
CA SER A 11 13.66 -1.19 -7.43
C SER A 11 14.06 -2.28 -8.44
N LYS A 12 15.33 -2.25 -8.86
CA LYS A 12 15.92 -3.29 -9.71
C LYS A 12 16.39 -4.50 -8.90
N ASP A 13 16.61 -4.31 -7.61
CA ASP A 13 17.24 -5.28 -6.72
C ASP A 13 16.24 -6.22 -6.03
N LYS A 14 14.97 -6.19 -6.44
CA LYS A 14 13.89 -7.00 -5.84
C LYS A 14 13.75 -6.78 -4.33
N ASN A 15 14.18 -5.63 -3.84
CA ASN A 15 14.09 -5.25 -2.43
C ASN A 15 13.33 -3.93 -2.32
N TRP A 16 12.23 -3.95 -1.58
CA TRP A 16 11.30 -2.84 -1.47
C TRP A 16 11.31 -2.27 -0.05
N SER A 17 11.52 -0.98 0.07
CA SER A 17 11.32 -0.25 1.33
C SER A 17 9.89 0.23 1.40
N ILE A 18 9.12 -0.32 2.34
CA ILE A 18 7.68 -0.09 2.51
C ILE A 18 7.47 0.70 3.80
N GLU A 19 6.91 1.89 3.68
CA GLU A 19 6.47 2.68 4.83
C GLU A 19 5.28 2.00 5.50
N VAL A 20 5.26 2.02 6.84
CA VAL A 20 4.14 1.56 7.66
C VAL A 20 3.91 2.50 8.83
N VAL A 21 2.66 2.60 9.23
CA VAL A 21 2.24 3.22 10.50
C VAL A 21 1.90 2.12 11.50
N LEU A 22 2.02 2.41 12.79
CA LEU A 22 1.53 1.51 13.84
C LEU A 22 0.02 1.34 13.70
N GLY A 23 -0.46 0.13 13.89
CA GLY A 23 -1.86 -0.25 13.78
C GLY A 23 -2.55 -0.30 15.16
N PRO A 24 -3.84 -0.65 15.20
CA PRO A 24 -4.63 -0.65 16.44
C PRO A 24 -4.22 -1.73 17.44
N ASN A 25 -3.39 -2.68 17.06
CA ASN A 25 -2.90 -3.76 17.92
C ASN A 25 -1.36 -3.78 18.00
N ASP A 26 -0.71 -2.65 17.84
CA ASP A 26 0.75 -2.53 18.00
C ASP A 26 1.19 -2.96 19.41
N ASP A 27 0.39 -2.65 20.42
CA ASP A 27 0.60 -3.02 21.83
C ASP A 27 0.49 -4.54 22.13
N TRP A 28 0.17 -5.36 21.14
CA TRP A 28 0.22 -6.83 21.23
C TRP A 28 1.59 -7.40 20.89
N ILE A 29 2.42 -6.62 20.23
CA ILE A 29 3.80 -6.94 19.88
C ILE A 29 4.71 -6.28 20.92
N ASP A 30 5.66 -7.03 21.47
CA ASP A 30 6.64 -6.44 22.40
C ASP A 30 7.79 -5.71 21.66
N ASP A 31 8.62 -4.98 22.40
CA ASP A 31 9.75 -4.21 21.84
C ASP A 31 10.66 -5.07 20.96
N LYS A 32 10.91 -6.32 21.37
CA LYS A 32 11.70 -7.26 20.59
C LYS A 32 10.99 -7.67 19.31
N GLY A 33 9.69 -7.89 19.35
CA GLY A 33 8.88 -8.19 18.17
C GLY A 33 8.87 -7.03 17.18
N HIS A 34 8.74 -5.79 17.65
CA HIS A 34 8.87 -4.60 16.81
C HIS A 34 10.27 -4.50 16.20
N GLU A 35 11.31 -4.69 16.99
CA GLU A 35 12.68 -4.68 16.50
C GLU A 35 12.90 -5.73 15.39
N ILE A 36 12.40 -6.95 15.58
CA ILE A 36 12.46 -8.01 14.59
C ILE A 36 11.72 -7.61 13.33
N PHE A 37 10.50 -7.04 13.46
CA PHE A 37 9.70 -6.66 12.31
C PHE A 37 10.40 -5.62 11.44
N PHE A 38 10.95 -4.57 12.03
CA PHE A 38 11.57 -3.46 11.30
C PHE A 38 13.01 -3.74 10.82
N LYS A 39 13.77 -4.61 11.51
CA LYS A 39 15.16 -4.90 11.13
C LYS A 39 15.31 -6.11 10.20
N SER A 40 14.24 -6.86 9.98
CA SER A 40 14.29 -8.08 9.16
C SER A 40 13.89 -7.82 7.72
N LYS A 41 14.33 -8.72 6.84
CA LYS A 41 13.86 -8.82 5.46
C LYS A 41 12.73 -9.83 5.39
N TRP A 42 11.61 -9.41 4.80
CA TRP A 42 10.41 -10.21 4.66
C TRP A 42 10.23 -10.63 3.21
N LYS A 43 10.24 -11.90 2.92
CA LYS A 43 10.14 -12.42 1.55
C LYS A 43 8.68 -12.62 1.14
N LEU A 44 8.30 -12.07 -0.02
CA LEU A 44 6.96 -12.25 -0.58
C LEU A 44 6.79 -13.69 -1.09
N GLN A 45 5.81 -14.41 -0.52
CA GLN A 45 5.51 -15.79 -0.86
C GLN A 45 4.82 -15.92 -2.23
N ALA A 46 5.00 -17.08 -2.88
CA ALA A 46 4.32 -17.42 -4.14
C ALA A 46 2.80 -17.59 -3.99
N LYS A 47 2.31 -17.84 -2.77
CA LYS A 47 0.88 -17.96 -2.45
C LYS A 47 0.19 -16.60 -2.24
N SER A 48 0.86 -15.50 -2.54
CA SER A 48 0.30 -14.16 -2.47
C SER A 48 -0.59 -13.87 -3.67
N ASP A 49 -1.73 -13.23 -3.42
CA ASP A 49 -2.71 -12.86 -4.43
C ASP A 49 -3.34 -11.48 -4.11
N ARG A 50 -4.43 -11.14 -4.79
CA ARG A 50 -5.15 -9.88 -4.58
C ARG A 50 -5.82 -9.74 -3.21
N THR A 51 -6.01 -10.85 -2.49
CA THR A 51 -6.57 -10.86 -1.14
C THR A 51 -5.53 -10.46 -0.11
N GLY A 52 -4.29 -10.96 -0.24
CA GLY A 52 -3.24 -10.64 0.71
C GLY A 52 -1.85 -11.12 0.27
N TYR A 53 -0.87 -10.31 0.60
CA TYR A 53 0.54 -10.60 0.37
C TYR A 53 1.12 -11.28 1.61
N ARG A 54 1.36 -12.57 1.52
CA ARG A 54 1.92 -13.39 2.60
C ARG A 54 3.43 -13.27 2.62
N LEU A 55 3.98 -13.06 3.81
CA LEU A 55 5.40 -12.83 3.98
C LEU A 55 6.06 -13.95 4.79
N ASP A 56 7.23 -14.38 4.35
CA ASP A 56 8.14 -15.24 5.09
C ASP A 56 9.20 -14.40 5.79
N GLY A 57 9.44 -14.69 7.06
CA GLY A 57 10.46 -14.03 7.87
C GLY A 57 10.60 -14.65 9.24
N PRO A 58 11.32 -13.99 10.14
CA PRO A 58 11.53 -14.48 11.50
C PRO A 58 10.23 -14.45 12.32
N LYS A 59 10.21 -15.23 13.39
CA LYS A 59 9.10 -15.22 14.35
C LYS A 59 9.12 -13.94 15.17
N LEU A 60 7.95 -13.35 15.33
CA LEU A 60 7.75 -12.19 16.19
C LEU A 60 7.52 -12.62 17.64
N SER A 61 7.86 -11.77 18.57
CA SER A 61 7.51 -11.96 19.98
C SER A 61 6.35 -11.04 20.38
N PHE A 62 5.59 -11.49 21.39
CA PHE A 62 4.33 -10.90 21.78
C PHE A 62 4.34 -10.47 23.23
N THR A 63 3.57 -9.47 23.56
CA THR A 63 3.37 -9.03 24.96
C THR A 63 2.55 -10.03 25.77
N SER A 64 2.55 -9.86 27.09
CA SER A 64 1.69 -10.62 27.98
C SER A 64 0.19 -10.43 27.68
N LYS A 65 -0.21 -9.28 27.15
CA LYS A 65 -1.57 -9.00 26.68
C LYS A 65 -2.02 -10.02 25.62
N ALA A 66 -1.14 -10.34 24.67
CA ALA A 66 -1.44 -11.30 23.60
C ALA A 66 -1.45 -12.76 24.09
N THR A 67 -0.58 -13.11 25.04
CA THR A 67 -0.41 -14.49 25.53
C THR A 67 -1.39 -14.85 26.66
N ASN A 68 -1.81 -13.88 27.48
CA ASN A 68 -2.69 -14.10 28.65
C ASN A 68 -4.14 -13.62 28.41
N LYS A 69 -4.57 -13.56 27.15
CA LYS A 69 -5.91 -13.13 26.78
C LYS A 69 -6.99 -14.20 27.10
N SER A 70 -8.27 -13.80 27.05
CA SER A 70 -9.40 -14.72 27.20
C SER A 70 -9.37 -15.81 26.10
N LEU A 71 -9.78 -17.04 26.44
CA LEU A 71 -9.90 -18.16 25.52
C LEU A 71 -10.85 -17.90 24.35
N GLU A 72 -11.80 -17.00 24.51
CA GLU A 72 -12.71 -16.55 23.44
C GLU A 72 -11.97 -15.93 22.24
N ASN A 73 -10.79 -15.36 22.48
CA ASN A 73 -9.92 -14.83 21.44
C ASN A 73 -9.09 -15.91 20.71
N GLY A 74 -9.31 -17.19 21.02
CA GLY A 74 -8.48 -18.28 20.50
C GLY A 74 -7.12 -18.42 21.22
N SER A 75 -6.43 -19.54 20.99
CA SER A 75 -5.18 -19.88 21.68
C SER A 75 -3.94 -19.18 21.14
N GLU A 76 -3.94 -18.81 19.85
CA GLU A 76 -2.78 -18.17 19.23
C GLU A 76 -2.66 -16.71 19.65
N PRO A 77 -1.46 -16.21 20.02
CA PRO A 77 -1.25 -14.81 20.42
C PRO A 77 -1.76 -13.78 19.40
N SER A 78 -1.72 -14.12 18.13
CA SER A 78 -2.18 -13.25 17.03
C SER A 78 -3.69 -13.19 16.83
N ASN A 79 -4.48 -13.99 17.56
CA ASN A 79 -5.92 -14.02 17.40
C ASN A 79 -6.62 -13.01 18.30
N ILE A 80 -7.70 -12.42 17.79
CA ILE A 80 -8.67 -11.59 18.53
C ILE A 80 -10.08 -12.04 18.16
N ILE A 81 -11.11 -11.52 18.84
CA ILE A 81 -12.50 -11.90 18.52
C ILE A 81 -12.85 -11.47 17.10
N ASP A 82 -12.85 -10.17 16.85
CA ASP A 82 -13.13 -9.61 15.53
C ASP A 82 -12.79 -8.11 15.50
N GLN A 83 -12.31 -7.63 14.36
CA GLN A 83 -12.11 -6.20 14.11
C GLN A 83 -12.15 -5.86 12.62
N GLY A 84 -12.37 -4.57 12.31
CA GLY A 84 -12.29 -4.05 10.95
C GLY A 84 -10.86 -3.93 10.46
N TYR A 85 -10.65 -4.25 9.19
CA TYR A 85 -9.35 -4.13 8.53
C TYR A 85 -9.38 -3.10 7.41
N PRO A 86 -8.55 -2.06 7.46
CA PRO A 86 -8.35 -1.20 6.30
C PRO A 86 -7.52 -1.90 5.21
N ALA A 87 -7.65 -1.46 3.97
CA ALA A 87 -6.67 -1.82 2.96
C ALA A 87 -5.28 -1.37 3.42
N GLY A 88 -4.28 -2.24 3.24
CA GLY A 88 -2.93 -2.04 3.76
C GLY A 88 -2.69 -2.57 5.17
N ALA A 89 -3.71 -3.05 5.89
CA ALA A 89 -3.51 -3.70 7.17
C ALA A 89 -2.52 -4.87 7.03
N ILE A 90 -1.56 -4.96 7.95
CA ILE A 90 -0.65 -6.10 8.05
C ILE A 90 -1.13 -6.97 9.21
N ASN A 91 -1.91 -7.98 8.86
CA ASN A 91 -2.45 -8.91 9.84
C ASN A 91 -1.43 -10.01 10.14
N LEU A 92 -1.43 -10.52 11.37
CA LEU A 92 -0.65 -11.68 11.75
C LEU A 92 -1.53 -12.93 11.81
N ALA A 93 -1.35 -13.86 10.88
CA ALA A 93 -1.96 -15.18 10.95
C ALA A 93 -0.93 -16.15 11.60
N GLY A 94 -1.03 -16.32 12.90
CA GLY A 94 0.02 -16.96 13.70
C GLY A 94 1.29 -16.13 13.69
N GLN A 95 2.31 -16.59 12.96
CA GLN A 95 3.59 -15.90 12.78
C GLN A 95 3.80 -15.34 11.37
N THR A 96 2.79 -15.47 10.51
CA THR A 96 2.88 -15.03 9.12
C THR A 96 2.24 -13.66 8.96
N PRO A 97 3.00 -12.60 8.66
CA PRO A 97 2.43 -11.31 8.30
C PRO A 97 1.74 -11.41 6.92
N ILE A 98 0.54 -10.84 6.83
CA ILE A 98 -0.25 -10.79 5.60
C ILE A 98 -0.66 -9.34 5.37
N ILE A 99 -0.15 -8.71 4.31
CA ILE A 99 -0.58 -7.37 3.92
C ILE A 99 -1.89 -7.50 3.15
N LEU A 100 -2.98 -6.97 3.69
CA LEU A 100 -4.26 -6.95 3.01
C LEU A 100 -4.21 -5.92 1.88
N VAL A 101 -4.45 -6.38 0.67
CA VAL A 101 -4.44 -5.53 -0.52
C VAL A 101 -5.87 -5.34 -1.04
N ASN A 102 -6.09 -5.33 -2.32
CA ASN A 102 -7.31 -4.84 -2.95
C ASN A 102 -8.59 -5.60 -2.57
N ASP A 103 -8.52 -6.94 -2.51
CA ASP A 103 -9.67 -7.83 -2.25
C ASP A 103 -9.57 -8.48 -0.87
N GLY A 104 -8.77 -7.89 0.04
CA GLY A 104 -8.62 -8.36 1.41
C GLY A 104 -9.93 -8.28 2.19
N PRO A 105 -10.12 -9.17 3.19
CA PRO A 105 -11.31 -9.11 4.03
C PRO A 105 -11.37 -7.78 4.79
N SER A 106 -12.57 -7.24 4.94
CA SER A 106 -12.81 -6.00 5.70
C SER A 106 -12.91 -6.22 7.21
N MET A 107 -13.05 -7.47 7.65
CA MET A 107 -13.15 -7.86 9.05
C MET A 107 -12.51 -9.24 9.27
N GLY A 108 -12.09 -9.51 10.49
CA GLY A 108 -11.59 -10.83 10.88
C GLY A 108 -10.91 -10.86 12.24
N GLY A 109 -10.47 -12.04 12.63
CA GLY A 109 -10.00 -12.40 13.98
C GLY A 109 -8.47 -12.40 14.15
N PHE A 110 -7.73 -11.62 13.39
CA PHE A 110 -6.27 -11.47 13.56
C PHE A 110 -5.92 -10.05 13.99
N ILE A 111 -4.88 -9.92 14.80
CA ILE A 111 -4.35 -8.61 15.14
C ILE A 111 -3.81 -7.89 13.90
N ASN A 112 -3.94 -6.56 13.90
CA ASN A 112 -3.37 -5.65 12.92
C ASN A 112 -2.38 -4.70 13.60
N PRO A 113 -1.12 -5.11 13.84
CA PRO A 113 -0.14 -4.26 14.50
C PRO A 113 0.45 -3.16 13.60
N TYR A 114 0.34 -3.28 12.28
CA TYR A 114 0.91 -2.31 11.34
C TYR A 114 -0.03 -2.09 10.15
N THR A 115 0.07 -0.93 9.52
CA THR A 115 -0.70 -0.61 8.30
C THR A 115 0.18 0.09 7.27
N VAL A 116 0.19 -0.41 6.04
CA VAL A 116 0.83 0.25 4.90
C VAL A 116 -0.04 1.43 4.45
N PRO A 117 0.47 2.68 4.47
CA PRO A 117 -0.29 3.83 4.01
C PRO A 117 -0.46 3.82 2.48
N SER A 118 -1.53 4.46 2.01
CA SER A 118 -1.89 4.48 0.57
C SER A 118 -0.77 5.05 -0.33
N SER A 119 0.09 5.92 0.20
CA SER A 119 1.27 6.45 -0.50
C SER A 119 2.30 5.38 -0.88
N ALA A 120 2.30 4.22 -0.22
CA ALA A 120 3.22 3.12 -0.49
C ALA A 120 2.59 1.99 -1.35
N PHE A 121 1.29 2.05 -1.66
CA PHE A 121 0.59 0.99 -2.40
C PHE A 121 1.15 0.74 -3.80
N TRP A 122 1.64 1.78 -4.46
CA TRP A 122 2.27 1.61 -5.76
C TRP A 122 3.47 0.66 -5.72
N LYS A 123 4.21 0.62 -4.60
CA LYS A 123 5.34 -0.30 -4.37
C LYS A 123 4.85 -1.73 -4.28
N LEU A 124 3.75 -1.96 -3.54
CA LEU A 124 3.11 -3.28 -3.46
C LEU A 124 2.68 -3.76 -4.85
N GLY A 125 2.10 -2.87 -5.66
CA GLY A 125 1.67 -3.18 -7.03
C GLY A 125 2.80 -3.54 -8.00
N GLN A 126 4.06 -3.23 -7.67
CA GLN A 126 5.23 -3.57 -8.48
C GLN A 126 5.97 -4.83 -7.98
N ALA A 127 5.74 -5.21 -6.73
CA ALA A 127 6.41 -6.35 -6.12
C ALA A 127 5.93 -7.69 -6.70
N LYS A 128 6.82 -8.65 -6.76
CA LYS A 128 6.58 -10.00 -7.31
C LYS A 128 6.93 -11.07 -6.27
N PRO A 129 6.33 -12.25 -6.33
CA PRO A 129 6.74 -13.38 -5.51
C PRO A 129 8.25 -13.61 -5.57
N GLY A 130 8.86 -13.73 -4.40
CA GLY A 130 10.32 -13.85 -4.24
C GLY A 130 11.04 -12.53 -3.98
N ASP A 131 10.40 -11.38 -4.20
CA ASP A 131 10.92 -10.09 -3.76
C ASP A 131 10.93 -9.99 -2.24
N THR A 132 11.72 -9.06 -1.71
CA THR A 132 11.84 -8.82 -0.27
C THR A 132 11.34 -7.43 0.11
N PHE A 133 10.74 -7.33 1.29
CA PHE A 133 10.29 -6.08 1.90
C PHE A 133 11.13 -5.77 3.13
N ASN A 134 11.52 -4.50 3.26
CA ASN A 134 11.99 -3.90 4.49
C ASN A 134 10.95 -2.87 4.91
N PHE A 135 10.49 -2.93 6.14
CA PHE A 135 9.50 -1.98 6.65
C PHE A 135 10.18 -0.79 7.32
N ILE A 136 9.63 0.39 7.10
CA ILE A 136 10.09 1.65 7.67
C ILE A 136 8.93 2.26 8.43
N GLU A 137 9.10 2.43 9.73
CA GLU A 137 8.11 3.11 10.55
C GLU A 137 8.03 4.58 10.19
N VAL A 138 6.81 5.07 10.01
CA VAL A 138 6.51 6.49 9.83
C VAL A 138 5.33 6.90 10.70
N SER A 139 5.28 8.17 11.12
CA SER A 139 4.10 8.68 11.81
C SER A 139 2.92 8.86 10.85
N VAL A 140 1.72 8.96 11.40
CA VAL A 140 0.50 9.21 10.61
C VAL A 140 0.62 10.53 9.83
N GLU A 141 1.17 11.58 10.45
CA GLU A 141 1.38 12.87 9.82
C GLU A 141 2.35 12.76 8.64
N LYS A 142 3.44 11.99 8.81
CA LYS A 142 4.38 11.75 7.71
C LYS A 142 3.73 10.96 6.58
N ALA A 143 2.91 9.96 6.88
CA ALA A 143 2.16 9.20 5.88
C ALA A 143 1.18 10.09 5.10
N GLN A 144 0.51 11.03 5.77
CA GLN A 144 -0.37 12.01 5.13
C GLN A 144 0.40 12.95 4.19
N LEU A 145 1.58 13.44 4.62
CA LEU A 145 2.45 14.26 3.78
C LEU A 145 2.91 13.50 2.52
N LEU A 146 3.36 12.26 2.68
CA LEU A 146 3.75 11.42 1.54
C LEU A 146 2.61 11.20 0.54
N ARG A 147 1.37 11.05 1.03
CA ARG A 147 0.18 10.97 0.17
C ARG A 147 -0.07 12.28 -0.58
N ALA A 148 0.05 13.41 0.10
CA ALA A 148 -0.13 14.73 -0.53
C ALA A 148 0.95 14.97 -1.60
N GLU A 149 2.22 14.66 -1.31
CA GLU A 149 3.33 14.73 -2.26
C GLU A 149 3.07 13.84 -3.49
N GLN A 150 2.63 12.60 -3.28
CA GLN A 150 2.29 11.69 -4.38
C GLN A 150 1.16 12.24 -5.24
N SER A 151 0.11 12.79 -4.64
CA SER A 151 -1.02 13.40 -5.35
C SER A 151 -0.56 14.59 -6.19
N LEU A 152 0.35 15.41 -5.66
CA LEU A 152 0.93 16.54 -6.39
C LEU A 152 1.78 16.07 -7.58
N ILE A 153 2.63 15.06 -7.39
CA ILE A 153 3.45 14.48 -8.46
C ILE A 153 2.55 13.90 -9.58
N CYS A 154 1.44 13.27 -9.21
CA CYS A 154 0.47 12.68 -10.14
C CYS A 154 -0.48 13.72 -10.76
N SER A 155 -0.36 15.00 -10.43
CA SER A 155 -1.15 16.05 -11.08
C SER A 155 -0.75 16.23 -12.55
N GLU A 156 -1.68 16.62 -13.40
CA GLU A 156 -1.43 16.81 -14.83
C GLU A 156 -0.31 17.84 -15.10
N GLU A 157 -0.29 18.93 -14.35
CA GLU A 157 0.72 19.98 -14.44
C GLU A 157 2.14 19.48 -14.10
N SER A 158 2.25 18.56 -13.14
CA SER A 158 3.53 17.98 -12.73
C SER A 158 4.04 16.93 -13.69
N LEU A 159 3.13 16.11 -14.24
CA LEU A 159 3.50 14.95 -15.06
C LEU A 159 3.81 15.31 -16.51
N LEU A 160 3.15 16.32 -17.07
CA LEU A 160 3.22 16.58 -18.50
C LEU A 160 4.23 17.66 -18.86
N THR A 161 5.05 17.37 -19.85
CA THR A 161 5.86 18.36 -20.54
C THR A 161 5.19 18.70 -21.85
N LEU A 162 4.94 19.99 -22.09
CA LEU A 162 4.47 20.47 -23.38
C LEU A 162 5.55 20.15 -24.43
N VAL A 163 5.21 19.29 -25.37
CA VAL A 163 6.03 19.07 -26.56
C VAL A 163 5.72 20.19 -27.53
N LYS A 164 6.63 21.16 -27.66
CA LYS A 164 6.57 22.09 -28.79
C LYS A 164 6.66 21.24 -30.06
N LYS A 165 5.58 21.19 -30.85
CA LYS A 165 5.66 20.69 -32.22
C LYS A 165 6.62 21.60 -32.95
N GLU A 166 7.79 21.10 -33.34
CA GLU A 166 8.56 21.74 -34.40
C GLU A 166 7.67 21.68 -35.64
N THR A 167 7.11 22.80 -36.01
CA THR A 167 6.37 22.95 -37.26
C THR A 167 7.43 22.96 -38.37
N ASN A 168 7.73 21.78 -38.91
CA ASN A 168 8.32 21.71 -40.23
C ASN A 168 7.28 22.28 -41.18
N ASN A 169 7.57 23.46 -41.73
CA ASN A 169 6.77 24.24 -42.67
C ASN A 169 6.58 23.59 -44.04
N ASN A 170 6.32 22.31 -44.13
CA ASN A 170 6.10 21.61 -45.41
C ASN A 170 5.07 20.54 -45.41
N GLU A 171 3.97 20.67 -44.67
CA GLU A 171 2.76 19.87 -44.93
C GLU A 171 1.50 20.70 -44.81
N LYS A 172 0.84 20.86 -45.96
CA LYS A 172 -0.47 21.47 -46.12
C LYS A 172 -1.51 20.79 -45.22
N ASN A 173 -2.18 21.59 -44.43
CA ASN A 173 -3.52 21.46 -43.86
C ASN A 173 -4.19 20.08 -44.01
N LYS A 174 -4.05 19.23 -42.97
CA LYS A 174 -5.10 18.34 -42.55
C LYS A 174 -5.50 18.75 -41.13
N GLU A 175 -6.62 19.44 -41.02
CA GLU A 175 -7.30 19.66 -39.76
C GLU A 175 -7.65 18.29 -39.14
N LEU A 176 -6.90 17.96 -38.10
CA LEU A 176 -7.33 16.87 -37.20
C LEU A 176 -8.44 17.46 -36.32
N SER A 177 -9.65 16.95 -36.51
CA SER A 177 -10.78 17.27 -35.63
C SER A 177 -10.41 17.04 -34.17
N PRO A 178 -10.77 17.95 -33.25
CA PRO A 178 -10.43 17.80 -31.84
C PRO A 178 -11.11 16.55 -31.28
N ILE A 179 -10.33 15.75 -30.56
CA ILE A 179 -10.87 14.63 -29.75
C ILE A 179 -11.87 15.26 -28.79
N LYS A 180 -13.15 14.92 -28.94
CA LYS A 180 -14.19 15.31 -27.99
C LYS A 180 -13.86 14.66 -26.66
N ILE A 181 -13.43 15.46 -25.69
CA ILE A 181 -13.43 15.08 -24.28
C ILE A 181 -14.91 14.91 -23.90
N ILE A 182 -15.31 13.72 -23.51
CA ILE A 182 -16.63 13.47 -22.95
C ILE A 182 -16.60 14.07 -21.55
N ASP A 183 -17.12 15.29 -21.39
CA ASP A 183 -17.40 15.88 -20.09
C ASP A 183 -18.47 15.03 -19.41
N PHE A 184 -18.08 14.32 -18.37
CA PHE A 184 -19.03 13.68 -17.47
C PHE A 184 -19.66 14.77 -16.60
N ASP A 185 -20.79 15.27 -17.08
CA ASP A 185 -21.61 16.23 -16.34
C ASP A 185 -22.16 15.55 -15.06
N LYS A 186 -21.60 15.93 -13.91
CA LYS A 186 -21.97 15.42 -12.58
C LYS A 186 -23.40 15.75 -12.15
N ASN A 187 -24.13 16.54 -12.94
CA ASN A 187 -25.44 17.03 -12.59
C ASN A 187 -26.64 16.21 -13.13
N LYS A 188 -26.40 15.09 -13.82
CA LYS A 188 -27.49 14.25 -14.36
C LYS A 188 -27.90 13.06 -13.52
N LEU A 189 -27.40 12.91 -12.29
CA LEU A 189 -27.79 11.82 -11.38
C LEU A 189 -28.84 12.22 -10.34
N ALA A 190 -29.34 13.47 -10.37
CA ALA A 190 -30.30 13.96 -9.38
C ALA A 190 -31.77 14.09 -9.88
N GLU A 191 -32.08 13.64 -11.09
CA GLU A 191 -33.45 13.68 -11.59
C GLU A 191 -33.88 12.30 -12.11
N LYS A 192 -34.13 11.38 -11.22
CA LYS A 192 -35.07 10.25 -11.37
C LYS A 192 -35.32 9.64 -9.99
N GLU A 193 -36.16 10.26 -9.22
CA GLU A 193 -37.14 9.65 -8.32
C GLU A 193 -38.54 9.82 -8.89
#